data_f525c599374617c373f4a1f09cd6945b
#
_entry.id   f525c599374617c373f4a1f09cd6945b
#
_cell.length_a   1.000
_cell.length_b   1.000
_cell.length_c   1.000
_cell.angle_alpha   90.00
_cell.angle_beta   90.00
_cell.angle_gamma   90.00
#
_symmetry.space_group_name_H-M   'P 1'
#
loop_
_entity.id
_entity.type
_entity.pdbx_description
1 polymer ?
#
loop_
_entity_poly.entity_id
_entity_poly.type
_entity_poly.pdbx_seq_one_letter_code
_entity_poly.pdbx_strand_id
1 'polypeptide(L)'
;RRLKVIFSLTGILTSCPETIFSLLAQNRGVKIIALQHGGNHEFIEGVLDQEEYLNDVFYSWAREEARPCSSRCEILSAPSYKFACYRNTRCAERYILFVGSALLMYPRCNEYAGEDVHRKRYIERQIEFFSFLDEKAKEDLYVKEYYVDSGWHIVSKVAKKFPMLRFLGNERVATAYATVDIEDRNMSFIEAIAACKLMVCDHFSTTWREALYLDKPFIVLLDRETWRFREEALESVHLMESVGIILYDCEEAASLLNRIHDDVSGWWNDPERQAVVRKIRKNYLFDVEDIDDWWMRELLRQARS
;
A
#
# COMPACT_ATOMS: atom_id res chain seq x y z
N ARG A 1 -7.70 19.10 34.85
CA ARG A 1 -8.24 17.94 34.11
C ARG A 1 -7.13 16.93 33.93
N ARG A 2 -7.40 15.64 34.18
CA ARG A 2 -6.41 14.57 34.00
C ARG A 2 -6.48 14.09 32.56
N LEU A 3 -5.30 13.89 31.91
CA LEU A 3 -5.23 13.24 30.62
C LEU A 3 -5.75 11.80 30.74
N LYS A 4 -6.63 11.37 29.83
CA LYS A 4 -7.22 10.05 29.87
C LYS A 4 -6.82 9.18 28.67
N VAL A 5 -6.66 9.80 27.51
CA VAL A 5 -6.39 9.11 26.24
C VAL A 5 -5.36 9.88 25.44
N ILE A 6 -4.48 9.17 24.78
CA ILE A 6 -3.58 9.67 23.73
C ILE A 6 -3.93 8.94 22.45
N PHE A 7 -4.19 9.69 21.38
CA PHE A 7 -4.37 9.18 20.03
C PHE A 7 -3.12 9.44 19.20
N SER A 8 -2.64 8.42 18.51
CA SER A 8 -1.48 8.55 17.63
C SER A 8 -1.70 7.82 16.31
N LEU A 9 -1.15 8.35 15.22
CA LEU A 9 -1.08 7.67 13.93
C LEU A 9 0.25 6.89 13.82
N THR A 10 1.36 7.64 13.75
CA THR A 10 2.72 7.10 13.57
C THR A 10 3.72 7.64 14.58
N GLY A 11 3.36 8.68 15.33
CA GLY A 11 4.29 9.40 16.20
C GLY A 11 4.97 8.51 17.23
N ILE A 12 4.18 7.61 17.85
CA ILE A 12 4.68 6.66 18.86
C ILE A 12 5.71 5.69 18.25
N LEU A 13 5.58 5.33 16.99
CA LEU A 13 6.49 4.40 16.30
C LEU A 13 7.75 5.07 15.76
N THR A 14 7.67 6.37 15.44
CA THR A 14 8.71 7.07 14.68
C THR A 14 9.53 8.06 15.50
N SER A 15 9.06 8.41 16.70
CA SER A 15 9.66 9.42 17.56
C SER A 15 9.96 8.86 18.94
N CYS A 16 11.24 8.67 19.27
CA CYS A 16 11.64 8.18 20.61
C CYS A 16 11.07 9.01 21.77
N PRO A 17 11.04 10.35 21.75
CA PRO A 17 10.40 11.15 22.80
C PRO A 17 8.89 10.84 22.94
N GLU A 18 8.16 10.68 21.84
CA GLU A 18 6.73 10.35 21.87
C GLU A 18 6.48 8.94 22.38
N THR A 19 7.32 7.97 22.00
CA THR A 19 7.29 6.61 22.54
C THR A 19 7.47 6.61 24.05
N ILE A 20 8.53 7.28 24.55
CA ILE A 20 8.81 7.35 25.99
C ILE A 20 7.67 8.05 26.72
N PHE A 21 7.18 9.17 26.21
CA PHE A 21 6.09 9.89 26.81
C PHE A 21 4.82 9.03 26.90
N SER A 22 4.47 8.30 25.82
CA SER A 22 3.30 7.43 25.76
C SER A 22 3.40 6.28 26.77
N LEU A 23 4.53 5.61 26.86
CA LEU A 23 4.77 4.56 27.84
C LEU A 23 4.70 5.06 29.28
N LEU A 24 5.24 6.25 29.57
CA LEU A 24 5.14 6.87 30.88
C LEU A 24 3.69 7.29 31.21
N ALA A 25 2.93 7.73 30.23
CA ALA A 25 1.52 8.07 30.40
C ALA A 25 0.68 6.81 30.62
N GLN A 26 0.93 5.73 29.88
CA GLN A 26 0.27 4.43 30.04
C GLN A 26 0.47 3.86 31.45
N ASN A 27 1.69 3.93 31.98
CA ASN A 27 2.01 3.56 33.35
C ASN A 27 1.24 4.38 34.42
N ARG A 28 0.65 5.51 34.04
CA ARG A 28 -0.21 6.35 34.90
C ARG A 28 -1.70 6.18 34.61
N GLY A 29 -2.06 5.15 33.85
CA GLY A 29 -3.43 4.82 33.49
C GLY A 29 -4.03 5.70 32.40
N VAL A 30 -3.20 6.27 31.51
CA VAL A 30 -3.64 6.93 30.29
C VAL A 30 -3.73 5.88 29.19
N LYS A 31 -4.87 5.76 28.54
CA LYS A 31 -5.09 4.83 27.43
C LYS A 31 -4.36 5.31 26.17
N ILE A 32 -3.59 4.44 25.56
CA ILE A 32 -2.87 4.72 24.30
C ILE A 32 -3.61 4.05 23.16
N ILE A 33 -3.96 4.82 22.15
CA ILE A 33 -4.75 4.39 21.00
C ILE A 33 -4.01 4.74 19.73
N ALA A 34 -3.78 3.75 18.87
CA ALA A 34 -3.20 3.95 17.55
C ALA A 34 -4.21 3.70 16.43
N LEU A 35 -3.98 4.37 15.32
CA LEU A 35 -4.74 4.23 14.09
C LEU A 35 -3.85 3.63 13.02
N GLN A 36 -4.40 2.71 12.24
CA GLN A 36 -3.73 2.19 11.06
C GLN A 36 -3.36 3.32 10.10
N HIS A 37 -2.11 3.33 9.65
CA HIS A 37 -1.57 4.36 8.76
C HIS A 37 -1.09 3.80 7.42
N GLY A 38 -0.93 2.47 7.33
CA GLY A 38 -0.51 1.73 6.12
C GLY A 38 -1.39 0.52 5.82
N GLY A 39 -1.20 -0.08 4.64
CA GLY A 39 -2.11 -1.10 4.10
C GLY A 39 -1.77 -2.55 4.40
N ASN A 40 -0.85 -2.85 5.28
CA ASN A 40 -0.30 -4.20 5.42
C ASN A 40 -0.34 -4.79 6.82
N HIS A 41 -0.88 -4.09 7.81
CA HIS A 41 -0.95 -4.57 9.19
C HIS A 41 -1.69 -5.91 9.33
N GLU A 42 -2.71 -6.14 8.53
CA GLU A 42 -3.51 -7.37 8.56
C GLU A 42 -2.87 -8.52 7.78
N PHE A 43 -1.92 -8.20 6.88
CA PHE A 43 -1.39 -9.18 5.94
C PHE A 43 0.04 -9.62 6.24
N ILE A 44 0.91 -8.71 6.70
CA ILE A 44 2.34 -8.96 6.76
C ILE A 44 2.78 -9.26 8.18
N GLU A 45 3.58 -10.33 8.34
CA GLU A 45 4.21 -10.68 9.62
C GLU A 45 5.07 -9.53 10.15
N GLY A 46 5.05 -9.34 11.46
CA GLY A 46 5.89 -8.38 12.17
C GLY A 46 5.46 -6.91 12.08
N VAL A 47 4.58 -6.54 11.15
CA VAL A 47 4.15 -5.14 10.99
C VAL A 47 3.26 -4.68 12.15
N LEU A 48 2.41 -5.56 12.64
CA LEU A 48 1.51 -5.24 13.74
C LEU A 48 2.19 -5.32 15.11
N ASP A 49 3.31 -6.03 15.23
CA ASP A 49 3.94 -6.34 16.52
C ASP A 49 4.27 -5.09 17.32
N GLN A 50 4.77 -4.04 16.70
CA GLN A 50 5.08 -2.78 17.41
C GLN A 50 3.80 -2.09 17.90
N GLU A 51 2.73 -2.13 17.12
CA GLU A 51 1.43 -1.59 17.49
C GLU A 51 0.87 -2.33 18.71
N GLU A 52 0.98 -3.65 18.73
CA GLU A 52 0.51 -4.48 19.84
C GLU A 52 1.25 -4.20 21.15
N TYR A 53 2.55 -3.87 21.08
CA TYR A 53 3.36 -3.61 22.26
C TYR A 53 3.18 -2.20 22.84
N LEU A 54 2.85 -1.23 22.01
CA LEU A 54 2.85 0.18 22.38
C LEU A 54 1.45 0.74 22.66
N ASN A 55 0.39 0.03 22.28
CA ASN A 55 -0.96 0.53 22.33
C ASN A 55 -1.89 -0.36 23.15
N ASP A 56 -2.88 0.25 23.82
CA ASP A 56 -3.99 -0.47 24.45
C ASP A 56 -5.08 -0.82 23.44
N VAL A 57 -5.25 0.04 22.40
CA VAL A 57 -6.21 -0.14 21.32
C VAL A 57 -5.54 0.22 19.98
N PHE A 58 -5.74 -0.63 18.98
CA PHE A 58 -5.35 -0.38 17.60
C PHE A 58 -6.57 -0.42 16.67
N TYR A 59 -6.76 0.63 15.88
CA TYR A 59 -7.83 0.69 14.89
C TYR A 59 -7.34 0.25 13.51
N SER A 60 -7.85 -0.89 13.05
CA SER A 60 -7.59 -1.48 11.74
C SER A 60 -8.65 -1.03 10.72
N TRP A 61 -8.26 -0.94 9.45
CA TRP A 61 -9.18 -0.70 8.33
C TRP A 61 -9.97 -1.94 7.91
N ALA A 62 -9.62 -3.11 8.45
CA ALA A 62 -10.34 -4.34 8.20
C ALA A 62 -11.63 -4.41 9.04
N ARG A 63 -12.62 -5.14 8.53
CA ARG A 63 -13.81 -5.52 9.30
C ARG A 63 -13.47 -6.58 10.33
N GLU A 64 -14.37 -6.78 11.26
CA GLU A 64 -14.19 -7.69 12.40
C GLU A 64 -13.72 -9.10 11.99
N GLU A 65 -14.29 -9.62 10.90
CA GLU A 65 -14.01 -10.96 10.42
C GLU A 65 -12.61 -11.13 9.79
N ALA A 66 -11.96 -10.02 9.42
CA ALA A 66 -10.69 -10.00 8.70
C ALA A 66 -9.57 -9.25 9.43
N ARG A 67 -9.85 -8.70 10.59
CA ARG A 67 -8.81 -8.05 11.40
C ARG A 67 -7.97 -9.10 12.11
N PRO A 68 -6.67 -8.84 12.30
CA PRO A 68 -5.81 -9.75 13.06
C PRO A 68 -6.26 -9.83 14.51
N CYS A 69 -5.93 -10.94 15.16
CA CYS A 69 -6.11 -11.10 16.61
C CYS A 69 -4.85 -10.70 17.36
N SER A 70 -5.00 -10.07 18.50
CA SER A 70 -3.91 -9.78 19.42
C SER A 70 -4.30 -10.16 20.85
N SER A 71 -3.36 -10.71 21.60
CA SER A 71 -3.51 -10.98 23.03
C SER A 71 -3.09 -9.78 23.90
N ARG A 72 -2.56 -8.72 23.30
CA ARG A 72 -1.91 -7.59 24.01
C ARG A 72 -2.65 -6.28 23.86
N CYS A 73 -3.21 -5.99 22.70
CA CYS A 73 -4.03 -4.82 22.48
C CYS A 73 -5.41 -5.19 21.91
N GLU A 74 -6.39 -4.37 22.18
CA GLU A 74 -7.71 -4.49 21.57
C GLU A 74 -7.65 -4.01 20.12
N ILE A 75 -7.91 -4.88 19.13
CA ILE A 75 -7.94 -4.48 17.72
C ILE A 75 -9.40 -4.22 17.33
N LEU A 76 -9.70 -3.02 16.87
CA LEU A 76 -11.03 -2.56 16.49
C LEU A 76 -11.07 -2.15 15.02
N SER A 77 -12.22 -2.30 14.38
CA SER A 77 -12.43 -1.83 13.01
C SER A 77 -12.71 -0.33 12.97
N ALA A 78 -12.10 0.39 12.04
CA ALA A 78 -12.34 1.81 11.85
C ALA A 78 -12.25 2.23 10.38
N PRO A 79 -13.05 3.24 9.96
CA PRO A 79 -12.93 3.80 8.63
C PRO A 79 -11.68 4.67 8.52
N SER A 80 -11.11 4.72 7.32
CA SER A 80 -9.93 5.53 7.02
C SER A 80 -10.31 6.87 6.44
N TYR A 81 -9.85 7.98 7.07
CA TYR A 81 -9.94 9.32 6.47
C TYR A 81 -9.24 9.42 5.12
N LYS A 82 -8.14 8.69 4.94
CA LYS A 82 -7.42 8.64 3.68
C LYS A 82 -8.34 8.20 2.54
N PHE A 83 -9.06 7.10 2.72
CA PHE A 83 -9.97 6.60 1.71
C PHE A 83 -11.22 7.48 1.56
N ALA A 84 -11.75 8.00 2.65
CA ALA A 84 -12.90 8.91 2.60
C ALA A 84 -12.63 10.16 1.73
N CYS A 85 -11.39 10.68 1.73
CA CYS A 85 -10.99 11.79 0.85
C CYS A 85 -11.07 11.44 -0.64
N TYR A 86 -11.07 10.15 -1.00
CA TYR A 86 -11.10 9.70 -2.41
C TYR A 86 -12.50 9.51 -2.97
N ARG A 87 -13.54 9.62 -2.15
CA ARG A 87 -14.96 9.35 -2.50
C ARG A 87 -15.44 10.08 -3.76
N ASN A 88 -14.96 11.29 -3.98
CA ASN A 88 -15.36 12.13 -5.10
C ASN A 88 -14.29 12.22 -6.21
N THR A 89 -13.29 11.34 -6.16
CA THR A 89 -12.24 11.33 -7.17
C THR A 89 -12.80 10.82 -8.50
N ARG A 90 -12.61 11.60 -9.57
CA ARG A 90 -13.02 11.21 -10.91
C ARG A 90 -12.02 10.24 -11.50
N CYS A 91 -12.48 9.07 -11.91
CA CYS A 91 -11.68 8.06 -12.56
C CYS A 91 -11.66 8.23 -14.09
N ALA A 92 -10.54 7.85 -14.72
CA ALA A 92 -10.34 7.77 -16.15
C ALA A 92 -9.58 6.49 -16.51
N GLU A 93 -9.38 6.19 -17.81
CA GLU A 93 -8.69 4.99 -18.29
C GLU A 93 -7.68 5.39 -19.35
N ARG A 94 -6.59 6.06 -18.95
CA ARG A 94 -5.64 6.68 -19.87
C ARG A 94 -4.41 5.83 -20.16
N TYR A 95 -3.86 5.14 -19.16
CA TYR A 95 -2.57 4.45 -19.24
C TYR A 95 -2.49 3.30 -18.24
N ILE A 96 -1.46 2.48 -18.35
CA ILE A 96 -1.07 1.51 -17.34
C ILE A 96 -0.10 2.19 -16.38
N LEU A 97 -0.31 2.05 -15.08
CA LEU A 97 0.53 2.63 -14.04
C LEU A 97 1.33 1.55 -13.32
N PHE A 98 2.64 1.58 -13.44
CA PHE A 98 3.51 0.81 -12.55
C PHE A 98 3.89 1.66 -11.35
N VAL A 99 3.71 1.12 -10.13
CA VAL A 99 4.02 1.80 -8.88
C VAL A 99 5.09 1.05 -8.12
N GLY A 100 6.26 1.67 -7.99
CA GLY A 100 7.37 1.14 -7.20
C GLY A 100 7.31 1.55 -5.73
N SER A 101 8.05 0.83 -4.90
CA SER A 101 8.16 1.07 -3.46
C SER A 101 9.41 1.86 -3.08
N ALA A 102 9.41 2.40 -1.86
CA ALA A 102 10.60 2.99 -1.26
C ALA A 102 11.63 1.91 -0.89
N LEU A 103 12.85 2.09 -1.33
CA LEU A 103 14.01 1.40 -0.77
C LEU A 103 14.75 2.33 0.17
N LEU A 104 14.67 2.09 1.47
CA LEU A 104 15.39 2.88 2.44
C LEU A 104 16.89 2.53 2.42
N MET A 105 17.76 3.53 2.63
CA MET A 105 19.20 3.31 2.70
C MET A 105 19.57 2.43 3.91
N TYR A 106 18.92 2.67 5.03
CA TYR A 106 19.09 1.87 6.24
C TYR A 106 17.78 1.19 6.59
N PRO A 107 17.73 -0.15 6.66
CA PRO A 107 16.53 -0.85 7.08
C PRO A 107 16.21 -0.45 8.52
N ARG A 108 14.98 -0.06 8.75
CA ARG A 108 14.42 -0.01 10.09
C ARG A 108 13.95 -1.41 10.45
N CYS A 109 14.01 -1.77 11.73
CA CYS A 109 13.43 -3.01 12.21
C CYS A 109 11.99 -3.13 11.67
N ASN A 110 11.66 -4.25 11.05
CA ASN A 110 10.34 -4.58 10.48
C ASN A 110 9.98 -3.93 9.12
N GLU A 111 10.93 -3.33 8.40
CA GLU A 111 10.68 -2.91 7.02
C GLU A 111 11.12 -3.99 6.02
N TYR A 112 10.32 -4.20 4.97
CA TYR A 112 10.23 -5.32 4.04
C TYR A 112 11.49 -5.72 3.28
N ALA A 113 12.50 -4.90 3.26
CA ALA A 113 13.72 -5.14 2.51
C ALA A 113 14.91 -5.26 3.48
N GLY A 114 14.89 -6.30 4.29
CA GLY A 114 15.81 -6.47 5.42
C GLY A 114 17.30 -6.57 5.09
N GLU A 115 17.68 -7.00 3.90
CA GLU A 115 19.08 -7.23 3.54
C GLU A 115 19.45 -6.59 2.20
N ASP A 116 20.72 -6.21 2.00
CA ASP A 116 21.21 -5.61 0.75
C ASP A 116 20.96 -6.49 -0.48
N VAL A 117 20.92 -7.81 -0.29
CA VAL A 117 20.57 -8.78 -1.33
C VAL A 117 19.16 -8.57 -1.85
N HIS A 118 18.19 -8.34 -0.95
CA HIS A 118 16.78 -8.11 -1.34
C HIS A 118 16.61 -6.78 -2.08
N ARG A 119 17.39 -5.76 -1.76
CA ARG A 119 17.34 -4.45 -2.42
C ARG A 119 17.85 -4.51 -3.86
N LYS A 120 18.98 -5.18 -4.07
CA LYS A 120 19.52 -5.41 -5.41
C LYS A 120 18.52 -6.23 -6.23
N ARG A 121 18.00 -7.31 -5.66
CA ARG A 121 16.99 -8.17 -6.26
C ARG A 121 15.72 -7.39 -6.62
N TYR A 122 15.28 -6.47 -5.77
CA TYR A 122 14.12 -5.61 -6.06
C TYR A 122 14.28 -4.85 -7.37
N ILE A 123 15.42 -4.17 -7.56
CA ILE A 123 15.71 -3.43 -8.80
C ILE A 123 15.83 -4.38 -10.00
N GLU A 124 16.49 -5.53 -9.81
CA GLU A 124 16.65 -6.56 -10.85
C GLU A 124 15.29 -7.10 -11.31
N ARG A 125 14.37 -7.33 -10.39
CA ARG A 125 13.00 -7.78 -10.69
C ARG A 125 12.18 -6.75 -11.46
N GLN A 126 12.27 -5.47 -11.11
CA GLN A 126 11.63 -4.43 -11.93
C GLN A 126 12.18 -4.44 -13.37
N ILE A 127 13.50 -4.49 -13.50
CA ILE A 127 14.16 -4.58 -14.81
C ILE A 127 13.73 -5.84 -15.56
N GLU A 128 13.62 -6.96 -14.90
CA GLU A 128 13.18 -8.23 -15.45
C GLU A 128 11.74 -8.13 -15.96
N PHE A 129 10.81 -7.65 -15.14
CA PHE A 129 9.42 -7.43 -15.52
C PHE A 129 9.30 -6.56 -16.77
N PHE A 130 9.97 -5.39 -16.79
CA PHE A 130 9.96 -4.51 -17.97
C PHE A 130 10.62 -5.14 -19.20
N SER A 131 11.56 -6.06 -19.04
CA SER A 131 12.21 -6.75 -20.17
C SER A 131 11.26 -7.72 -20.87
N PHE A 132 10.32 -8.33 -20.17
CA PHE A 132 9.33 -9.26 -20.73
C PHE A 132 8.09 -8.56 -21.33
N LEU A 133 7.93 -7.25 -21.10
CA LEU A 133 6.85 -6.50 -21.74
C LEU A 133 7.11 -6.34 -23.23
N ASP A 134 6.08 -6.46 -24.05
CA ASP A 134 6.13 -6.08 -25.45
C ASP A 134 6.16 -4.55 -25.64
N GLU A 135 6.49 -4.09 -26.84
CA GLU A 135 6.63 -2.67 -27.11
C GLU A 135 5.31 -1.90 -26.95
N LYS A 136 4.19 -2.55 -27.29
CA LYS A 136 2.86 -1.92 -27.18
C LYS A 136 2.44 -1.71 -25.73
N ALA A 137 2.70 -2.69 -24.87
CA ALA A 137 2.44 -2.55 -23.43
C ALA A 137 3.37 -1.48 -22.79
N LYS A 138 4.63 -1.37 -23.26
CA LYS A 138 5.57 -0.33 -22.80
C LYS A 138 5.15 1.08 -23.21
N GLU A 139 4.58 1.26 -24.42
CA GLU A 139 4.10 2.55 -24.90
C GLU A 139 2.99 3.13 -24.00
N ASP A 140 2.15 2.27 -23.44
CA ASP A 140 1.07 2.63 -22.53
C ASP A 140 1.49 2.71 -21.06
N LEU A 141 2.73 2.31 -20.72
CA LEU A 141 3.20 2.18 -19.36
C LEU A 141 3.83 3.46 -18.83
N TYR A 142 3.30 3.94 -17.72
CA TYR A 142 3.88 5.00 -16.91
C TYR A 142 4.43 4.43 -15.62
N VAL A 143 5.65 4.79 -15.26
CA VAL A 143 6.32 4.35 -14.05
C VAL A 143 6.27 5.46 -13.01
N LYS A 144 5.79 5.16 -11.83
CA LYS A 144 5.76 6.07 -10.68
C LYS A 144 6.49 5.43 -9.50
N GLU A 145 7.75 5.76 -9.38
CA GLU A 145 8.55 5.36 -8.24
C GLU A 145 8.24 6.19 -6.99
N TYR A 146 8.65 5.69 -5.85
CA TYR A 146 8.50 6.42 -4.60
C TYR A 146 9.27 7.75 -4.65
N TYR A 147 8.72 8.78 -4.02
CA TYR A 147 9.22 10.16 -4.09
C TYR A 147 10.56 10.40 -3.38
N VAL A 148 11.06 9.42 -2.62
CA VAL A 148 12.37 9.50 -1.94
C VAL A 148 13.30 8.46 -2.55
N ASP A 149 14.36 8.91 -3.20
CA ASP A 149 15.48 8.06 -3.59
C ASP A 149 16.55 8.10 -2.48
N SER A 150 16.77 6.97 -1.87
CA SER A 150 17.81 6.82 -0.85
C SER A 150 19.20 6.52 -1.44
N GLY A 151 19.48 6.94 -2.67
CA GLY A 151 20.76 6.71 -3.35
C GLY A 151 20.80 5.43 -4.20
N TRP A 152 19.68 4.77 -4.40
CA TRP A 152 19.58 3.57 -5.24
C TRP A 152 19.49 3.89 -6.73
N HIS A 153 19.08 5.12 -7.07
CA HIS A 153 18.95 5.62 -8.46
C HIS A 153 18.09 4.72 -9.35
N ILE A 154 16.97 4.23 -8.80
CA ILE A 154 16.10 3.27 -9.49
C ILE A 154 15.59 3.83 -10.81
N VAL A 155 14.98 5.02 -10.77
CA VAL A 155 14.46 5.70 -11.97
C VAL A 155 15.52 5.82 -13.06
N SER A 156 16.72 6.28 -12.69
CA SER A 156 17.83 6.44 -13.66
C SER A 156 18.30 5.10 -14.24
N LYS A 157 18.33 4.04 -13.44
CA LYS A 157 18.70 2.69 -13.92
C LYS A 157 17.66 2.12 -14.87
N VAL A 158 16.37 2.27 -14.54
CA VAL A 158 15.27 1.82 -15.39
C VAL A 158 15.20 2.63 -16.67
N ALA A 159 15.25 3.97 -16.60
CA ALA A 159 15.21 4.85 -17.77
C ALA A 159 16.39 4.61 -18.73
N LYS A 160 17.60 4.35 -18.19
CA LYS A 160 18.77 4.03 -19.03
C LYS A 160 18.56 2.74 -19.83
N LYS A 161 17.90 1.74 -19.25
CA LYS A 161 17.67 0.45 -19.91
C LYS A 161 16.44 0.48 -20.82
N PHE A 162 15.43 1.23 -20.45
CA PHE A 162 14.16 1.33 -21.16
C PHE A 162 13.81 2.81 -21.46
N PRO A 163 14.48 3.44 -22.43
CA PRO A 163 14.31 4.87 -22.71
C PRO A 163 12.92 5.24 -23.24
N MET A 164 12.10 4.27 -23.66
CA MET A 164 10.71 4.46 -24.09
C MET A 164 9.72 4.56 -22.94
N LEU A 165 10.08 4.12 -21.73
CA LEU A 165 9.20 4.23 -20.58
C LEU A 165 9.01 5.67 -20.14
N ARG A 166 7.79 6.02 -19.76
CA ARG A 166 7.41 7.34 -19.24
C ARG A 166 7.40 7.32 -17.73
N PHE A 167 7.83 8.43 -17.13
CA PHE A 167 7.92 8.52 -15.67
C PHE A 167 7.00 9.62 -15.14
N LEU A 168 6.18 9.28 -14.15
CA LEU A 168 5.38 10.23 -13.40
C LEU A 168 6.06 10.56 -12.06
N GLY A 169 6.05 11.84 -11.69
CA GLY A 169 6.68 12.24 -10.44
C GLY A 169 6.26 13.64 -10.01
N ASN A 170 6.75 14.05 -8.84
CA ASN A 170 6.64 15.42 -8.38
C ASN A 170 7.99 16.16 -8.63
N GLU A 171 8.03 17.45 -8.30
CA GLU A 171 9.25 18.25 -8.46
C GLU A 171 10.47 17.69 -7.72
N ARG A 172 10.29 17.00 -6.59
CA ARG A 172 11.40 16.37 -5.85
C ARG A 172 11.99 15.21 -6.64
N VAL A 173 11.14 14.37 -7.24
CA VAL A 173 11.58 13.29 -8.12
C VAL A 173 12.27 13.86 -9.36
N ALA A 174 11.69 14.86 -9.99
CA ALA A 174 12.27 15.54 -11.14
C ALA A 174 13.63 16.19 -10.83
N THR A 175 13.80 16.76 -9.65
CA THR A 175 15.08 17.35 -9.22
C THR A 175 16.14 16.27 -8.92
N ALA A 176 15.73 15.16 -8.31
CA ALA A 176 16.64 14.04 -8.00
C ALA A 176 17.11 13.32 -9.29
N TYR A 177 16.29 13.32 -10.33
CA TYR A 177 16.55 12.62 -11.61
C TYR A 177 16.58 13.58 -12.81
N ALA A 178 17.39 14.63 -12.71
CA ALA A 178 17.47 15.71 -13.72
C ALA A 178 17.76 15.24 -15.16
N THR A 179 18.25 14.00 -15.32
CA THR A 179 18.53 13.38 -16.63
C THR A 179 17.36 12.57 -17.19
N VAL A 180 16.26 12.44 -16.46
CA VAL A 180 15.08 11.69 -16.87
C VAL A 180 13.92 12.66 -17.03
N ASP A 181 13.19 12.54 -18.12
CA ASP A 181 11.99 13.35 -18.35
C ASP A 181 10.86 12.84 -17.44
N ILE A 182 10.39 13.70 -16.55
CA ILE A 182 9.33 13.40 -15.61
C ILE A 182 8.09 14.18 -16.04
N GLU A 183 7.09 13.45 -16.50
CA GLU A 183 5.80 14.00 -16.90
C GLU A 183 4.92 14.33 -15.68
N ASP A 184 3.98 15.26 -15.87
CA ASP A 184 2.94 15.62 -14.89
C ASP A 184 3.45 15.82 -13.44
N ARG A 185 4.47 16.66 -13.29
CA ARG A 185 5.15 16.93 -12.00
C ARG A 185 4.24 17.35 -10.86
N ASN A 186 3.04 17.83 -11.17
CA ASN A 186 2.04 18.25 -10.18
C ASN A 186 0.98 17.19 -9.89
N MET A 187 0.95 16.08 -10.62
CA MET A 187 -0.02 15.02 -10.42
C MET A 187 0.19 14.30 -9.07
N SER A 188 -0.79 14.35 -8.22
CA SER A 188 -0.78 13.61 -6.96
C SER A 188 -0.83 12.10 -7.21
N PHE A 189 -0.49 11.32 -6.19
CA PHE A 189 -0.51 9.85 -6.31
C PHE A 189 -1.92 9.30 -6.58
N ILE A 190 -2.93 9.87 -5.91
CA ILE A 190 -4.31 9.44 -6.10
C ILE A 190 -4.85 9.80 -7.50
N GLU A 191 -4.45 10.97 -8.04
CA GLU A 191 -4.81 11.36 -9.40
C GLU A 191 -4.17 10.40 -10.42
N ALA A 192 -2.93 9.96 -10.19
CA ALA A 192 -2.27 8.97 -11.04
C ALA A 192 -3.02 7.63 -11.06
N ILE A 193 -3.43 7.10 -9.88
CA ILE A 193 -4.23 5.88 -9.79
C ILE A 193 -5.60 6.09 -10.45
N ALA A 194 -6.26 7.20 -10.17
CA ALA A 194 -7.58 7.49 -10.73
C ALA A 194 -7.57 7.60 -12.26
N ALA A 195 -6.46 8.07 -12.84
CA ALA A 195 -6.30 8.23 -14.28
C ALA A 195 -5.86 6.94 -15.00
N CYS A 196 -5.35 5.93 -14.32
CA CYS A 196 -4.90 4.71 -14.98
C CYS A 196 -6.06 3.77 -15.36
N LYS A 197 -5.86 2.95 -16.38
CA LYS A 197 -6.76 1.83 -16.74
C LYS A 197 -6.43 0.55 -15.96
N LEU A 198 -5.16 0.38 -15.58
CA LEU A 198 -4.66 -0.73 -14.78
C LEU A 198 -3.48 -0.24 -13.95
N MET A 199 -3.41 -0.63 -12.70
CA MET A 199 -2.26 -0.41 -11.84
C MET A 199 -1.50 -1.72 -11.64
N VAL A 200 -0.18 -1.68 -11.77
CA VAL A 200 0.74 -2.75 -11.34
C VAL A 200 1.57 -2.21 -10.20
N CYS A 201 1.62 -2.87 -9.07
CA CYS A 201 2.54 -2.49 -7.99
C CYS A 201 3.41 -3.68 -7.57
N ASP A 202 4.66 -3.40 -7.22
CA ASP A 202 5.65 -4.40 -6.84
C ASP A 202 5.83 -4.56 -5.33
N HIS A 203 4.82 -4.13 -4.59
CA HIS A 203 4.81 -4.16 -3.14
C HIS A 203 3.39 -4.33 -2.58
N PHE A 204 3.30 -4.93 -1.40
CA PHE A 204 2.02 -5.16 -0.72
C PHE A 204 1.80 -4.13 0.39
N SER A 205 1.44 -2.89 0.01
CA SER A 205 1.24 -1.78 0.95
C SER A 205 -0.13 -1.11 0.77
N THR A 206 -0.28 0.16 1.11
CA THR A 206 -1.55 0.89 0.97
C THR A 206 -2.01 1.02 -0.49
N THR A 207 -1.10 0.98 -1.45
CA THR A 207 -1.32 1.25 -2.88
C THR A 207 -2.43 0.38 -3.49
N TRP A 208 -2.40 -0.94 -3.26
CA TRP A 208 -3.43 -1.84 -3.79
C TRP A 208 -4.82 -1.57 -3.17
N ARG A 209 -4.86 -1.12 -1.91
CA ARG A 209 -6.13 -0.73 -1.26
C ARG A 209 -6.69 0.57 -1.83
N GLU A 210 -5.83 1.49 -2.24
CA GLU A 210 -6.25 2.73 -2.92
C GLU A 210 -6.86 2.41 -4.27
N ALA A 211 -6.25 1.51 -5.05
CA ALA A 211 -6.84 1.01 -6.30
C ALA A 211 -8.16 0.29 -6.05
N LEU A 212 -8.19 -0.61 -5.06
CA LEU A 212 -9.41 -1.32 -4.67
C LEU A 212 -10.53 -0.36 -4.25
N TYR A 213 -10.22 0.70 -3.50
CA TYR A 213 -11.20 1.71 -3.08
C TYR A 213 -11.79 2.49 -4.26
N LEU A 214 -10.94 2.87 -5.22
CA LEU A 214 -11.34 3.57 -6.45
C LEU A 214 -11.95 2.66 -7.52
N ASP A 215 -12.12 1.37 -7.23
CA ASP A 215 -12.58 0.34 -8.18
C ASP A 215 -11.71 0.24 -9.43
N LYS A 216 -10.41 0.41 -9.27
CA LYS A 216 -9.43 0.30 -10.35
C LYS A 216 -8.90 -1.12 -10.49
N PRO A 217 -8.77 -1.63 -11.72
CA PRO A 217 -8.03 -2.86 -11.98
C PRO A 217 -6.60 -2.76 -11.42
N PHE A 218 -6.12 -3.83 -10.75
CA PHE A 218 -4.75 -3.86 -10.27
C PHE A 218 -4.15 -5.26 -10.25
N ILE A 219 -2.83 -5.30 -10.39
CA ILE A 219 -1.97 -6.47 -10.24
C ILE A 219 -0.91 -6.14 -9.19
N VAL A 220 -0.59 -7.10 -8.34
CA VAL A 220 0.48 -7.00 -7.34
C VAL A 220 1.55 -8.03 -7.69
N LEU A 221 2.74 -7.57 -8.09
CA LEU A 221 3.89 -8.41 -8.41
C LEU A 221 4.82 -8.48 -7.20
N LEU A 222 4.85 -9.59 -6.51
CA LEU A 222 5.62 -9.76 -5.28
C LEU A 222 6.82 -10.69 -5.46
N ASP A 223 7.77 -10.60 -4.56
CA ASP A 223 8.83 -11.57 -4.38
C ASP A 223 8.50 -12.50 -3.21
N ARG A 224 8.37 -13.80 -3.45
CA ARG A 224 8.06 -14.81 -2.42
C ARG A 224 9.10 -14.84 -1.29
N GLU A 225 10.34 -14.48 -1.56
CA GLU A 225 11.40 -14.50 -0.54
C GLU A 225 11.32 -13.28 0.39
N THR A 226 10.73 -12.18 -0.08
CA THR A 226 10.66 -10.92 0.67
C THR A 226 9.35 -10.78 1.46
N TRP A 227 8.23 -11.24 0.89
CA TRP A 227 6.91 -11.02 1.47
C TRP A 227 6.42 -12.24 2.24
N ARG A 228 6.31 -12.10 3.58
CA ARG A 228 5.77 -13.12 4.48
C ARG A 228 4.40 -12.69 4.96
N PHE A 229 3.40 -13.49 4.63
CA PHE A 229 2.02 -13.23 5.02
C PHE A 229 1.69 -13.89 6.34
N ARG A 230 0.87 -13.22 7.14
CA ARG A 230 0.28 -13.79 8.36
C ARG A 230 -0.62 -14.97 7.99
N GLU A 231 -0.71 -15.95 8.90
CA GLU A 231 -1.53 -17.15 8.68
C GLU A 231 -3.00 -16.78 8.44
N GLU A 232 -3.54 -15.83 9.19
CA GLU A 232 -4.93 -15.37 9.10
C GLU A 232 -5.25 -14.68 7.76
N ALA A 233 -4.25 -14.18 7.07
CA ALA A 233 -4.41 -13.52 5.77
C ALA A 233 -4.28 -14.48 4.57
N LEU A 234 -3.73 -15.69 4.77
CA LEU A 234 -3.39 -16.62 3.68
C LEU A 234 -4.59 -16.97 2.80
N GLU A 235 -5.77 -17.16 3.37
CA GLU A 235 -6.99 -17.40 2.56
C GLU A 235 -7.24 -16.28 1.57
N SER A 236 -7.14 -15.02 2.02
CA SER A 236 -7.36 -13.85 1.18
C SER A 236 -6.26 -13.69 0.13
N VAL A 237 -5.01 -13.99 0.48
CA VAL A 237 -3.88 -13.98 -0.46
C VAL A 237 -4.08 -15.04 -1.54
N HIS A 238 -4.37 -16.29 -1.18
CA HIS A 238 -4.62 -17.38 -2.13
C HIS A 238 -5.81 -17.11 -3.06
N LEU A 239 -6.86 -16.45 -2.55
CA LEU A 239 -7.97 -16.02 -3.41
C LEU A 239 -7.52 -14.98 -4.44
N MET A 240 -6.70 -14.01 -4.07
CA MET A 240 -6.15 -13.03 -5.01
C MET A 240 -5.16 -13.65 -5.99
N GLU A 241 -4.36 -14.63 -5.56
CA GLU A 241 -3.48 -15.42 -6.44
C GLU A 241 -4.29 -16.22 -7.47
N SER A 242 -5.34 -16.93 -7.04
CA SER A 242 -6.14 -17.81 -7.90
C SER A 242 -6.81 -17.10 -9.08
N VAL A 243 -7.03 -15.79 -8.97
CA VAL A 243 -7.63 -14.96 -10.02
C VAL A 243 -6.61 -14.02 -10.71
N GLY A 244 -5.31 -14.20 -10.46
CA GLY A 244 -4.23 -13.45 -11.11
C GLY A 244 -4.11 -12.00 -10.67
N ILE A 245 -4.57 -11.67 -9.47
CA ILE A 245 -4.35 -10.33 -8.87
C ILE A 245 -2.98 -10.27 -8.19
N ILE A 246 -2.55 -11.33 -7.49
CA ILE A 246 -1.19 -11.45 -6.95
C ILE A 246 -0.40 -12.42 -7.81
N LEU A 247 0.76 -11.99 -8.26
CA LEU A 247 1.72 -12.77 -9.04
C LEU A 247 3.11 -12.66 -8.42
N TYR A 248 3.95 -13.66 -8.66
CA TYR A 248 5.31 -13.71 -8.09
C TYR A 248 6.40 -13.83 -9.15
N ASP A 249 6.05 -14.25 -10.34
CA ASP A 249 6.98 -14.39 -11.45
C ASP A 249 6.87 -13.19 -12.39
N CYS A 250 8.02 -12.62 -12.77
CA CYS A 250 8.08 -11.41 -13.59
C CYS A 250 7.64 -11.68 -15.04
N GLU A 251 7.97 -12.85 -15.58
CA GLU A 251 7.58 -13.25 -16.94
C GLU A 251 6.08 -13.53 -17.01
N GLU A 252 5.53 -14.21 -16.00
CA GLU A 252 4.09 -14.47 -15.90
C GLU A 252 3.30 -13.16 -15.82
N ALA A 253 3.74 -12.24 -14.95
CA ALA A 253 3.08 -10.93 -14.78
C ALA A 253 3.15 -10.09 -16.07
N ALA A 254 4.31 -10.05 -16.73
CA ALA A 254 4.46 -9.36 -17.99
C ALA A 254 3.63 -10.00 -19.10
N SER A 255 3.61 -11.34 -19.19
CA SER A 255 2.79 -12.08 -20.16
C SER A 255 1.29 -11.83 -19.95
N LEU A 256 0.84 -11.75 -18.69
CA LEU A 256 -0.53 -11.36 -18.39
C LEU A 256 -0.79 -9.93 -18.91
N LEU A 257 0.08 -8.99 -18.58
CA LEU A 257 -0.07 -7.58 -18.98
C LEU A 257 -0.09 -7.43 -20.52
N ASN A 258 0.85 -8.08 -21.24
CA ASN A 258 0.89 -8.11 -22.69
C ASN A 258 -0.42 -8.62 -23.32
N ARG A 259 -1.09 -9.55 -22.66
CA ARG A 259 -2.36 -10.13 -23.14
C ARG A 259 -3.58 -9.24 -22.88
N ILE A 260 -3.58 -8.50 -21.74
CA ILE A 260 -4.78 -7.79 -21.28
C ILE A 260 -4.75 -6.28 -21.54
N HIS A 261 -3.61 -5.69 -21.93
CA HIS A 261 -3.44 -4.23 -21.99
C HIS A 261 -4.44 -3.53 -22.94
N ASP A 262 -4.93 -4.22 -23.97
CA ASP A 262 -5.96 -3.72 -24.89
C ASP A 262 -7.40 -3.89 -24.36
N ASP A 263 -7.63 -4.88 -23.47
CA ASP A 263 -8.93 -5.16 -22.85
C ASP A 263 -8.80 -5.45 -21.34
N VAL A 264 -8.31 -4.46 -20.62
CA VAL A 264 -8.24 -4.52 -19.15
C VAL A 264 -9.61 -4.70 -18.53
N SER A 265 -10.63 -4.06 -19.11
CA SER A 265 -12.01 -4.12 -18.60
C SER A 265 -12.59 -5.53 -18.71
N GLY A 266 -12.38 -6.23 -19.83
CA GLY A 266 -12.80 -7.63 -19.97
C GLY A 266 -12.13 -8.55 -18.97
N TRP A 267 -10.82 -8.37 -18.78
CA TRP A 267 -10.09 -9.12 -17.74
C TRP A 267 -10.59 -8.81 -16.33
N TRP A 268 -10.72 -7.52 -15.96
CA TRP A 268 -11.11 -7.12 -14.61
C TRP A 268 -12.54 -7.58 -14.25
N ASN A 269 -13.47 -7.48 -15.18
CA ASN A 269 -14.88 -7.81 -14.96
C ASN A 269 -15.20 -9.30 -15.06
N ASP A 270 -14.20 -10.17 -15.16
CA ASP A 270 -14.40 -11.60 -15.03
C ASP A 270 -15.18 -11.94 -13.75
N PRO A 271 -16.24 -12.76 -13.80
CA PRO A 271 -17.13 -13.01 -12.67
C PRO A 271 -16.42 -13.60 -11.44
N GLU A 272 -15.45 -14.50 -11.64
CA GLU A 272 -14.72 -15.14 -10.55
C GLU A 272 -13.80 -14.12 -9.87
N ARG A 273 -13.09 -13.33 -10.68
CA ARG A 273 -12.24 -12.23 -10.18
C ARG A 273 -13.06 -11.22 -9.41
N GLN A 274 -14.20 -10.79 -9.94
CA GLN A 274 -15.07 -9.83 -9.26
C GLN A 274 -15.69 -10.39 -7.98
N ALA A 275 -15.92 -11.70 -7.87
CA ALA A 275 -16.33 -12.32 -6.62
C ALA A 275 -15.25 -12.18 -5.54
N VAL A 276 -13.97 -12.42 -5.89
CA VAL A 276 -12.82 -12.22 -5.01
C VAL A 276 -12.67 -10.74 -4.64
N VAL A 277 -12.68 -9.83 -5.61
CA VAL A 277 -12.58 -8.38 -5.39
C VAL A 277 -13.63 -7.89 -4.40
N ARG A 278 -14.89 -8.30 -4.56
CA ARG A 278 -15.96 -7.95 -3.61
C ARG A 278 -15.70 -8.48 -2.20
N LYS A 279 -15.20 -9.73 -2.07
CA LYS A 279 -14.85 -10.32 -0.76
C LYS A 279 -13.71 -9.54 -0.10
N ILE A 280 -12.64 -9.26 -0.84
CA ILE A 280 -11.48 -8.50 -0.34
C ILE A 280 -11.88 -7.08 0.05
N ARG A 281 -12.67 -6.39 -0.78
CA ARG A 281 -13.19 -5.05 -0.48
C ARG A 281 -14.03 -5.04 0.80
N LYS A 282 -14.96 -6.00 0.91
CA LYS A 282 -15.79 -6.14 2.11
C LYS A 282 -14.94 -6.32 3.37
N ASN A 283 -13.92 -7.15 3.31
CA ASN A 283 -13.13 -7.52 4.47
C ASN A 283 -12.12 -6.43 4.89
N TYR A 284 -11.47 -5.77 3.93
CA TYR A 284 -10.29 -4.94 4.18
C TYR A 284 -10.47 -3.45 3.89
N LEU A 285 -11.68 -3.03 3.54
CA LEU A 285 -12.04 -1.62 3.40
C LEU A 285 -13.29 -1.34 4.25
N PHE A 286 -13.09 -1.15 5.56
CA PHE A 286 -14.18 -0.70 6.41
C PHE A 286 -14.49 0.77 6.09
N ASP A 287 -15.66 1.02 5.53
CA ASP A 287 -16.12 2.35 5.15
C ASP A 287 -17.49 2.66 5.77
N VAL A 288 -17.75 3.93 6.00
CA VAL A 288 -19.00 4.46 6.57
C VAL A 288 -19.39 5.72 5.80
N GLU A 289 -20.67 6.02 5.76
CA GLU A 289 -21.20 7.18 5.03
C GLU A 289 -20.71 8.50 5.66
N ASP A 290 -20.87 8.65 6.97
CA ASP A 290 -20.41 9.81 7.75
C ASP A 290 -19.25 9.42 8.65
N ILE A 291 -18.03 9.71 8.20
CA ILE A 291 -16.80 9.38 8.92
C ILE A 291 -16.59 10.28 10.13
N ASP A 292 -17.02 11.54 10.06
CA ASP A 292 -16.82 12.49 11.14
C ASP A 292 -17.72 12.14 12.33
N ASP A 293 -18.98 11.81 12.07
CA ASP A 293 -19.91 11.36 13.10
C ASP A 293 -19.48 10.02 13.71
N TRP A 294 -18.99 9.08 12.89
CA TRP A 294 -18.46 7.80 13.37
C TRP A 294 -17.29 8.01 14.33
N TRP A 295 -16.28 8.81 13.93
CA TRP A 295 -15.12 9.08 14.79
C TRP A 295 -15.48 9.88 16.03
N MET A 296 -16.39 10.86 15.93
CA MET A 296 -16.85 11.61 17.10
C MET A 296 -17.45 10.70 18.17
N ARG A 297 -18.34 9.78 17.77
CA ARG A 297 -18.94 8.81 18.70
C ARG A 297 -17.88 7.88 19.29
N GLU A 298 -16.97 7.38 18.48
CA GLU A 298 -15.94 6.45 18.91
C GLU A 298 -14.93 7.10 19.87
N LEU A 299 -14.48 8.31 19.59
CA LEU A 299 -13.60 9.07 20.48
C LEU A 299 -14.28 9.35 21.83
N LEU A 300 -15.57 9.70 21.83
CA LEU A 300 -16.34 9.87 23.06
C LEU A 300 -16.50 8.56 23.84
N ARG A 301 -16.67 7.43 23.17
CA ARG A 301 -16.72 6.10 23.79
C ARG A 301 -15.40 5.79 24.49
N GLN A 302 -14.27 5.98 23.82
CA GLN A 302 -12.94 5.73 24.36
C GLN A 302 -12.57 6.66 25.54
N ALA A 303 -13.02 7.90 25.49
CA ALA A 303 -12.77 8.87 26.57
C ALA A 303 -13.60 8.59 27.86
N ARG A 304 -14.66 7.77 27.76
CA ARG A 304 -15.52 7.41 28.90
C ARG A 304 -15.12 6.07 29.55
N SER A 305 -14.51 5.17 28.77
CA SER A 305 -13.92 3.90 29.27
C SER A 305 -12.62 4.16 30.03
#